data_ed884a219e7b107711ad2589068e1afa
#
_entry.id   ed884a219e7b107711ad2589068e1afa
#
_cell.length_a   1.000
_cell.length_b   1.000
_cell.length_c   1.000
_cell.angle_alpha   90.00
_cell.angle_beta   90.00
_cell.angle_gamma   90.00
#
_symmetry.space_group_name_H-M   'P 1'
#
loop_
_entity.id
_entity.type
_entity.pdbx_description
1 polymer ?
#
loop_
_entity_poly.entity_id
_entity_poly.type
_entity_poly.pdbx_seq_one_letter_code
_entity_poly.pdbx_strand_id
1 'polypeptide(L)'
;MTPVELLAVLEPTAAKLYDRHMGVAKEWFPHEYVPWSRGRDFDPERPWSPDDADFGDGEWKLPEAVRISLFVNLLTEDNLPYYTRDIHSVFGGDSAYGAWARNWTAEEGRHAIVIRDYLTVTRALDPVALERARMHQVRGAQVPAPDDLYEALAYLSMQELATRIAHRNTGKLIEDQAGQDVMLRVGNDENLHYLFYRDLATAALEVDPSSMMIGIERAVRNFAMPGTGIENFDALAKEIAKAGIYDFKIHHEQILVPVILRHWKVADVAGLSAEGEKAREALIKRVDKIGRVAGRLAAKAEEPTLA
;
A
#
# COMPACT_ATOMS: atom_id res chain seq x y z
N MET A 1 -16.09 -20.58 12.33
CA MET A 1 -15.17 -20.32 13.48
C MET A 1 -15.31 -18.87 13.89
N THR A 2 -15.23 -18.53 15.17
CA THR A 2 -15.18 -17.12 15.62
C THR A 2 -13.81 -16.52 15.33
N PRO A 3 -13.68 -15.18 15.20
CA PRO A 3 -12.37 -14.53 15.02
C PRO A 3 -11.36 -14.88 16.11
N VAL A 4 -11.79 -14.99 17.37
CA VAL A 4 -10.92 -15.34 18.50
C VAL A 4 -10.40 -16.77 18.40
N GLU A 5 -11.26 -17.72 18.01
CA GLU A 5 -10.84 -19.10 17.78
C GLU A 5 -9.86 -19.22 16.60
N LEU A 6 -10.09 -18.45 15.53
CA LEU A 6 -9.18 -18.44 14.38
C LEU A 6 -7.81 -17.89 14.79
N LEU A 7 -7.76 -16.76 15.51
CA LEU A 7 -6.50 -16.19 15.97
C LEU A 7 -5.72 -17.19 16.86
N ALA A 8 -6.41 -17.88 17.77
CA ALA A 8 -5.76 -18.88 18.63
C ALA A 8 -5.18 -20.04 17.82
N VAL A 9 -5.88 -20.52 16.80
CA VAL A 9 -5.39 -21.61 15.93
C VAL A 9 -4.23 -21.16 15.04
N LEU A 10 -4.24 -19.92 14.56
CA LEU A 10 -3.22 -19.37 13.66
C LEU A 10 -1.99 -18.83 14.37
N GLU A 11 -2.02 -18.65 15.69
CA GLU A 11 -0.91 -18.02 16.44
C GLU A 11 0.46 -18.72 16.22
N PRO A 12 0.59 -20.08 16.22
CA PRO A 12 1.86 -20.73 15.91
C PRO A 12 2.35 -20.43 14.49
N THR A 13 1.43 -20.22 13.55
CA THR A 13 1.77 -19.83 12.17
C THR A 13 2.23 -18.38 12.15
N ALA A 14 1.51 -17.47 12.81
CA ALA A 14 1.91 -16.07 12.94
C ALA A 14 3.30 -15.92 13.55
N ALA A 15 3.63 -16.69 14.59
CA ALA A 15 4.96 -16.71 15.20
C ALA A 15 6.05 -17.11 14.18
N LYS A 16 5.83 -18.18 13.42
CA LYS A 16 6.78 -18.64 12.37
C LYS A 16 6.96 -17.60 11.27
N LEU A 17 5.87 -16.94 10.86
CA LEU A 17 5.90 -15.91 9.83
C LEU A 17 6.65 -14.68 10.31
N TYR A 18 6.46 -14.29 11.58
CA TYR A 18 7.19 -13.21 12.22
C TYR A 18 8.70 -13.54 12.33
N ASP A 19 9.05 -14.73 12.80
CA ASP A 19 10.45 -15.17 12.83
C ASP A 19 11.10 -15.16 11.45
N ARG A 20 10.38 -15.61 10.43
CA ARG A 20 10.84 -15.55 9.03
C ARG A 20 11.08 -14.10 8.60
N HIS A 21 10.16 -13.20 8.91
CA HIS A 21 10.29 -11.77 8.60
C HIS A 21 11.54 -11.21 9.26
N MET A 22 11.70 -11.40 10.57
CA MET A 22 12.87 -10.93 11.33
C MET A 22 14.19 -11.51 10.83
N GLY A 23 14.17 -12.74 10.30
CA GLY A 23 15.36 -13.40 9.75
C GLY A 23 15.83 -12.83 8.40
N VAL A 24 14.98 -12.08 7.67
CA VAL A 24 15.30 -11.52 6.36
C VAL A 24 15.17 -10.00 6.29
N ALA A 25 14.48 -9.39 7.22
CA ALA A 25 14.36 -7.93 7.32
C ALA A 25 15.73 -7.30 7.53
N LYS A 26 15.99 -6.23 6.78
CA LYS A 26 17.25 -5.47 6.91
C LYS A 26 16.99 -4.22 7.73
N GLU A 27 17.79 -4.02 8.76
CA GLU A 27 17.81 -2.74 9.45
C GLU A 27 18.30 -1.64 8.50
N TRP A 28 17.65 -0.50 8.54
CA TRP A 28 18.02 0.68 7.78
C TRP A 28 17.44 1.94 8.45
N PHE A 29 18.05 3.09 8.13
CA PHE A 29 17.65 4.35 8.74
C PHE A 29 17.39 5.41 7.66
N PRO A 30 16.33 6.22 7.79
CA PRO A 30 15.94 7.24 6.80
C PRO A 30 17.07 8.19 6.41
N HIS A 31 17.92 8.58 7.39
CA HIS A 31 19.03 9.50 7.14
C HIS A 31 20.13 8.96 6.21
N GLU A 32 20.19 7.63 5.98
CA GLU A 32 21.13 7.00 5.07
C GLU A 32 20.71 7.15 3.59
N TYR A 33 19.42 7.38 3.35
CA TYR A 33 18.83 7.45 2.00
C TYR A 33 18.57 8.88 1.55
N VAL A 34 18.35 9.80 2.49
CA VAL A 34 18.05 11.20 2.17
C VAL A 34 19.32 11.96 1.79
N PRO A 35 19.34 12.67 0.64
CA PRO A 35 20.53 13.39 0.18
C PRO A 35 20.72 14.73 0.92
N TRP A 36 21.02 14.69 2.22
CA TRP A 36 21.08 15.86 3.12
C TRP A 36 22.00 16.96 2.64
N SER A 37 23.08 16.63 1.95
CA SER A 37 24.04 17.62 1.41
C SER A 37 23.43 18.51 0.32
N ARG A 38 22.29 18.14 -0.26
CA ARG A 38 21.53 18.95 -1.24
C ARG A 38 20.53 19.89 -0.58
N GLY A 39 20.29 19.72 0.71
CA GLY A 39 19.37 20.54 1.47
C GLY A 39 19.89 21.98 1.61
N ARG A 40 18.95 22.91 1.73
CA ARG A 40 19.19 24.32 2.05
C ARG A 40 18.05 24.87 2.89
N ASP A 41 18.32 25.93 3.62
CA ASP A 41 17.30 26.57 4.44
C ASP A 41 16.14 27.14 3.57
N PHE A 42 14.93 27.06 4.08
CA PHE A 42 13.79 27.76 3.49
C PHE A 42 13.83 29.23 3.91
N ASP A 43 13.69 30.09 2.92
CA ASP A 43 13.55 31.53 3.16
C ASP A 43 12.06 31.84 3.45
N PRO A 44 11.68 32.28 4.66
CA PRO A 44 10.30 32.55 4.98
C PRO A 44 9.71 33.75 4.20
N GLU A 45 10.56 34.62 3.64
CA GLU A 45 10.14 35.76 2.84
C GLU A 45 10.00 35.43 1.36
N ARG A 46 10.54 34.31 0.92
CA ARG A 46 10.47 33.83 -0.46
C ARG A 46 9.49 32.67 -0.58
N PRO A 47 8.31 32.86 -1.19
CA PRO A 47 7.38 31.78 -1.47
C PRO A 47 8.04 30.65 -2.29
N TRP A 48 7.67 29.41 -2.00
CA TRP A 48 8.09 28.27 -2.79
C TRP A 48 7.56 28.37 -4.23
N SER A 49 8.38 27.96 -5.18
CA SER A 49 8.03 27.87 -6.60
C SER A 49 8.38 26.46 -7.11
N PRO A 50 7.65 25.92 -8.12
CA PRO A 50 8.03 24.68 -8.80
C PRO A 50 9.47 24.69 -9.35
N ASP A 51 10.03 25.88 -9.61
CA ASP A 51 11.43 26.05 -10.02
C ASP A 51 12.42 25.86 -8.88
N ASP A 52 11.95 25.87 -7.62
CA ASP A 52 12.78 25.58 -6.45
C ASP A 52 13.08 24.09 -6.27
N ALA A 53 12.36 23.21 -6.98
CA ALA A 53 12.63 21.79 -7.05
C ALA A 53 13.92 21.53 -7.88
N ASP A 54 15.02 22.09 -7.37
CA ASP A 54 16.35 22.01 -7.99
C ASP A 54 17.18 20.96 -7.29
N PHE A 55 17.64 19.99 -8.06
CA PHE A 55 18.53 18.92 -7.59
C PHE A 55 20.01 19.31 -7.65
N GLY A 56 20.34 20.59 -7.52
CA GLY A 56 21.68 21.12 -7.29
C GLY A 56 22.45 21.52 -8.54
N ASP A 57 22.20 20.91 -9.68
CA ASP A 57 22.84 21.20 -10.97
C ASP A 57 21.83 21.53 -12.09
N GLY A 58 20.55 21.69 -11.74
CA GLY A 58 19.47 22.13 -12.67
C GLY A 58 19.02 21.06 -13.66
N GLU A 59 19.57 19.85 -13.62
CA GLU A 59 19.31 18.81 -14.62
C GLU A 59 18.15 17.86 -14.23
N TRP A 60 17.76 17.77 -12.95
CA TRP A 60 16.89 16.72 -12.45
C TRP A 60 15.63 17.26 -11.76
N LYS A 61 14.60 17.59 -12.50
CA LYS A 61 13.28 17.89 -11.93
C LYS A 61 12.48 16.62 -11.82
N LEU A 62 11.89 16.33 -10.63
CA LEU A 62 10.93 15.24 -10.50
C LEU A 62 9.73 15.52 -11.42
N PRO A 63 9.34 14.56 -12.26
CA PRO A 63 8.10 14.66 -13.04
C PRO A 63 6.89 14.96 -12.14
N GLU A 64 5.94 15.73 -12.62
CA GLU A 64 4.75 16.10 -11.84
C GLU A 64 4.02 14.87 -11.29
N ALA A 65 3.84 13.83 -12.10
CA ALA A 65 3.20 12.60 -11.67
C ALA A 65 3.96 11.88 -10.53
N VAL A 66 5.29 11.98 -10.51
CA VAL A 66 6.12 11.45 -9.43
C VAL A 66 5.92 12.27 -8.16
N ARG A 67 5.90 13.60 -8.25
CA ARG A 67 5.62 14.48 -7.11
C ARG A 67 4.25 14.20 -6.51
N ILE A 68 3.23 14.03 -7.36
CA ILE A 68 1.88 13.65 -6.96
C ILE A 68 1.88 12.28 -6.27
N SER A 69 2.56 11.30 -6.83
CA SER A 69 2.64 9.96 -6.25
C SER A 69 3.34 9.96 -4.90
N LEU A 70 4.48 10.64 -4.77
CA LEU A 70 5.19 10.77 -3.49
C LEU A 70 4.37 11.52 -2.44
N PHE A 71 3.61 12.55 -2.85
CA PHE A 71 2.68 13.26 -1.97
C PHE A 71 1.58 12.33 -1.45
N VAL A 72 0.91 11.59 -2.34
CA VAL A 72 -0.14 10.63 -1.96
C VAL A 72 0.45 9.53 -1.06
N ASN A 73 1.61 8.96 -1.43
CA ASN A 73 2.28 7.94 -0.64
C ASN A 73 2.58 8.46 0.78
N LEU A 74 3.17 9.66 0.91
CA LEU A 74 3.44 10.23 2.23
C LEU A 74 2.16 10.42 3.07
N LEU A 75 1.08 10.91 2.48
CA LEU A 75 -0.17 11.10 3.20
C LEU A 75 -0.82 9.77 3.61
N THR A 76 -0.61 8.71 2.84
CA THR A 76 -1.06 7.36 3.24
C THR A 76 -0.20 6.79 4.37
N GLU A 77 1.11 7.00 4.37
CA GLU A 77 2.00 6.62 5.47
C GLU A 77 1.68 7.40 6.76
N ASP A 78 1.29 8.66 6.67
CA ASP A 78 0.86 9.47 7.82
C ASP A 78 -0.46 8.98 8.47
N ASN A 79 -1.18 8.06 7.84
CA ASN A 79 -2.33 7.38 8.44
C ASN A 79 -1.92 6.31 9.49
N LEU A 80 -0.65 6.07 9.71
CA LEU A 80 -0.11 5.05 10.62
C LEU A 80 -0.78 4.98 11.99
N PRO A 81 -1.14 6.10 12.67
CA PRO A 81 -1.85 6.03 13.94
C PRO A 81 -3.20 5.31 13.87
N TYR A 82 -3.89 5.45 12.73
CA TYR A 82 -5.18 4.78 12.50
C TYR A 82 -4.98 3.31 12.16
N TYR A 83 -4.02 2.99 11.30
CA TYR A 83 -3.69 1.60 10.97
C TYR A 83 -3.24 0.82 12.20
N THR A 84 -2.35 1.39 13.01
CA THR A 84 -1.87 0.77 14.26
C THR A 84 -3.02 0.47 15.22
N ARG A 85 -3.94 1.44 15.40
CA ARG A 85 -5.15 1.25 16.22
C ARG A 85 -5.98 0.09 15.69
N ASP A 86 -6.23 0.06 14.39
CA ASP A 86 -7.11 -0.92 13.76
C ASP A 86 -6.47 -2.32 13.75
N ILE A 87 -5.17 -2.43 13.49
CA ILE A 87 -4.42 -3.69 13.60
C ILE A 87 -4.45 -4.22 15.04
N HIS A 88 -4.22 -3.38 16.04
CA HIS A 88 -4.33 -3.80 17.43
C HIS A 88 -5.77 -4.18 17.84
N SER A 89 -6.77 -3.54 17.27
CA SER A 89 -8.18 -3.90 17.49
C SER A 89 -8.52 -5.28 16.93
N VAL A 90 -7.95 -5.64 15.79
CA VAL A 90 -8.20 -6.92 15.10
C VAL A 90 -7.37 -8.06 15.70
N PHE A 91 -6.07 -7.83 15.92
CA PHE A 91 -5.12 -8.88 16.29
C PHE A 91 -4.76 -8.92 17.78
N GLY A 92 -5.13 -7.89 18.54
CA GLY A 92 -4.72 -7.74 19.95
C GLY A 92 -3.31 -7.18 20.10
N GLY A 93 -2.93 -6.87 21.36
CA GLY A 93 -1.65 -6.25 21.72
C GLY A 93 -0.57 -7.23 22.21
N ASP A 94 -0.97 -8.44 22.56
CA ASP A 94 -0.10 -9.48 23.08
C ASP A 94 0.14 -10.58 22.04
N SER A 95 0.91 -11.61 22.40
CA SER A 95 1.18 -12.75 21.52
C SER A 95 2.07 -12.43 20.30
N ALA A 96 2.20 -13.39 19.38
CA ALA A 96 2.92 -13.23 18.12
C ALA A 96 2.33 -12.10 17.25
N TYR A 97 1.02 -11.90 17.30
CA TYR A 97 0.35 -10.81 16.57
C TYR A 97 0.72 -9.43 17.12
N GLY A 98 0.77 -9.29 18.45
CA GLY A 98 1.22 -8.06 19.08
C GLY A 98 2.68 -7.75 18.80
N ALA A 99 3.54 -8.77 18.76
CA ALA A 99 4.94 -8.62 18.35
C ALA A 99 5.04 -8.15 16.89
N TRP A 100 4.29 -8.77 15.98
CA TRP A 100 4.17 -8.35 14.59
C TRP A 100 3.69 -6.91 14.46
N ALA A 101 2.56 -6.56 15.08
CA ALA A 101 1.97 -5.22 14.99
C ALA A 101 2.93 -4.12 15.43
N ARG A 102 3.69 -4.34 16.51
CA ARG A 102 4.71 -3.38 17.00
C ARG A 102 5.87 -3.24 16.02
N ASN A 103 6.38 -4.36 15.47
CA ASN A 103 7.46 -4.32 14.48
C ASN A 103 7.03 -3.66 13.19
N TRP A 104 5.88 -4.06 12.66
CA TRP A 104 5.28 -3.46 11.46
C TRP A 104 5.09 -1.94 11.65
N THR A 105 4.53 -1.49 12.77
CA THR A 105 4.37 -0.05 13.09
C THR A 105 5.71 0.70 13.09
N ALA A 106 6.78 0.07 13.59
CA ALA A 106 8.12 0.68 13.59
C ALA A 106 8.71 0.76 12.18
N GLU A 107 8.45 -0.22 11.33
CA GLU A 107 8.89 -0.22 9.93
C GLU A 107 8.14 0.82 9.10
N GLU A 108 6.82 0.88 9.20
CA GLU A 108 5.97 1.88 8.53
C GLU A 108 6.32 3.31 8.95
N GLY A 109 6.64 3.54 10.23
CA GLY A 109 7.09 4.85 10.71
C GLY A 109 8.33 5.37 9.97
N ARG A 110 9.21 4.50 9.48
CA ARG A 110 10.37 4.90 8.67
C ARG A 110 9.98 5.35 7.26
N HIS A 111 8.91 4.77 6.70
CA HIS A 111 8.44 5.11 5.36
C HIS A 111 7.98 6.57 5.28
N ALA A 112 7.12 7.00 6.21
CA ALA A 112 6.70 8.40 6.29
C ALA A 112 7.88 9.36 6.45
N ILE A 113 8.85 9.01 7.33
CA ILE A 113 10.02 9.85 7.61
C ILE A 113 10.88 10.00 6.35
N VAL A 114 11.25 8.90 5.68
CA VAL A 114 12.17 8.96 4.54
C VAL A 114 11.55 9.67 3.33
N ILE A 115 10.26 9.44 3.06
CA ILE A 115 9.57 10.10 1.95
C ILE A 115 9.43 11.61 2.24
N ARG A 116 9.02 11.99 3.46
CA ARG A 116 8.93 13.39 3.87
C ARG A 116 10.26 14.10 3.75
N ASP A 117 11.31 13.50 4.29
CA ASP A 117 12.63 14.14 4.33
C ASP A 117 13.20 14.26 2.91
N TYR A 118 13.01 13.25 2.06
CA TYR A 118 13.37 13.33 0.64
C TYR A 118 12.64 14.47 -0.07
N LEU A 119 11.32 14.58 0.08
CA LEU A 119 10.51 15.67 -0.50
C LEU A 119 10.94 17.05 0.00
N THR A 120 11.32 17.15 1.28
CA THR A 120 11.74 18.40 1.91
C THR A 120 13.12 18.83 1.43
N VAL A 121 14.09 17.91 1.43
CA VAL A 121 15.48 18.19 1.02
C VAL A 121 15.56 18.55 -0.47
N THR A 122 14.79 17.86 -1.30
CA THR A 122 14.73 18.11 -2.74
C THR A 122 13.81 19.26 -3.14
N ARG A 123 13.10 19.86 -2.19
CA ARG A 123 12.11 20.94 -2.44
C ARG A 123 11.06 20.59 -3.48
N ALA A 124 10.76 19.30 -3.61
CA ALA A 124 9.87 18.77 -4.63
C ALA A 124 8.43 19.32 -4.54
N LEU A 125 8.02 19.79 -3.36
CA LEU A 125 6.69 20.32 -3.07
C LEU A 125 6.81 21.59 -2.21
N ASP A 126 5.76 22.42 -2.23
CA ASP A 126 5.61 23.51 -1.26
C ASP A 126 5.58 22.93 0.17
N PRO A 127 6.57 23.26 1.02
CA PRO A 127 6.68 22.68 2.35
C PRO A 127 5.51 23.07 3.27
N VAL A 128 4.92 24.23 3.07
CA VAL A 128 3.77 24.70 3.88
C VAL A 128 2.52 23.93 3.49
N ALA A 129 2.28 23.73 2.20
CA ALA A 129 1.15 22.94 1.70
C ALA A 129 1.30 21.47 2.11
N LEU A 130 2.52 20.91 2.01
CA LEU A 130 2.82 19.55 2.43
C LEU A 130 2.51 19.32 3.92
N GLU A 131 3.04 20.16 4.81
CA GLU A 131 2.82 20.00 6.25
C GLU A 131 1.34 20.23 6.65
N ARG A 132 0.63 21.15 5.97
CA ARG A 132 -0.81 21.32 6.19
C ARG A 132 -1.60 20.06 5.82
N ALA A 133 -1.29 19.44 4.68
CA ALA A 133 -1.92 18.20 4.25
C ALA A 133 -1.63 17.05 5.22
N ARG A 134 -0.38 16.90 5.65
CA ARG A 134 0.03 15.91 6.66
C ARG A 134 -0.72 16.09 7.98
N MET A 135 -0.79 17.34 8.49
CA MET A 135 -1.52 17.63 9.73
C MET A 135 -3.03 17.35 9.59
N HIS A 136 -3.59 17.54 8.40
CA HIS A 136 -4.97 17.19 8.14
C HIS A 136 -5.18 15.68 8.27
N GLN A 137 -4.33 14.87 7.65
CA GLN A 137 -4.38 13.40 7.73
C GLN A 137 -4.22 12.90 9.18
N VAL A 138 -3.19 13.35 9.89
CA VAL A 138 -2.93 12.93 11.27
C VAL A 138 -4.06 13.31 12.22
N ARG A 139 -4.81 14.41 11.95
CA ARG A 139 -5.94 14.83 12.79
C ARG A 139 -7.20 14.00 12.61
N GLY A 140 -7.46 13.45 11.43
CA GLY A 140 -8.76 12.83 11.19
C GLY A 140 -8.90 12.06 9.89
N ALA A 141 -7.87 11.34 9.47
CA ALA A 141 -7.96 10.52 8.27
C ALA A 141 -9.07 9.45 8.38
N GLN A 142 -9.75 9.25 7.27
CA GLN A 142 -10.63 8.12 7.08
C GLN A 142 -9.87 7.05 6.30
N VAL A 143 -9.66 5.90 6.93
CA VAL A 143 -8.98 4.76 6.32
C VAL A 143 -9.99 3.63 6.07
N PRO A 144 -9.79 2.79 5.06
CA PRO A 144 -10.61 1.61 4.86
C PRO A 144 -10.58 0.72 6.10
N ALA A 145 -11.74 0.34 6.60
CA ALA A 145 -11.88 -0.51 7.78
C ALA A 145 -12.61 -1.80 7.38
N PRO A 146 -11.94 -2.95 7.33
CA PRO A 146 -12.56 -4.25 7.13
C PRO A 146 -13.56 -4.58 8.24
N ASP A 147 -14.66 -5.25 7.89
CA ASP A 147 -15.75 -5.57 8.82
C ASP A 147 -15.36 -6.64 9.86
N ASP A 148 -14.45 -7.55 9.51
CA ASP A 148 -13.98 -8.61 10.40
C ASP A 148 -12.55 -9.08 10.05
N LEU A 149 -12.04 -10.03 10.86
CA LEU A 149 -10.69 -10.59 10.73
C LEU A 149 -10.44 -11.23 9.35
N TYR A 150 -11.41 -11.94 8.77
CA TYR A 150 -11.25 -12.63 7.49
C TYR A 150 -11.10 -11.64 6.34
N GLU A 151 -11.92 -10.60 6.34
CA GLU A 151 -11.80 -9.48 5.40
C GLU A 151 -10.52 -8.70 5.62
N ALA A 152 -10.10 -8.48 6.87
CA ALA A 152 -8.86 -7.79 7.21
C ALA A 152 -7.62 -8.52 6.66
N LEU A 153 -7.52 -9.83 6.86
CA LEU A 153 -6.40 -10.63 6.34
C LEU A 153 -6.31 -10.56 4.80
N ALA A 154 -7.46 -10.64 4.12
CA ALA A 154 -7.51 -10.55 2.66
C ALA A 154 -7.17 -9.13 2.18
N TYR A 155 -7.73 -8.11 2.82
CA TYR A 155 -7.50 -6.70 2.50
C TYR A 155 -6.01 -6.34 2.66
N LEU A 156 -5.43 -6.61 3.83
CA LEU A 156 -4.02 -6.31 4.11
C LEU A 156 -3.08 -7.01 3.13
N SER A 157 -3.34 -8.28 2.77
CA SER A 157 -2.57 -8.99 1.76
C SER A 157 -2.55 -8.27 0.41
N MET A 158 -3.67 -7.71 -0.02
CA MET A 158 -3.77 -7.00 -1.30
C MET A 158 -3.24 -5.58 -1.21
N GLN A 159 -3.47 -4.91 -0.09
CA GLN A 159 -3.07 -3.53 0.15
C GLN A 159 -1.53 -3.42 0.19
N GLU A 160 -0.83 -4.26 0.97
CA GLU A 160 0.64 -4.25 1.05
C GLU A 160 1.30 -4.55 -0.31
N LEU A 161 0.72 -5.45 -1.09
CA LEU A 161 1.20 -5.69 -2.45
C LEU A 161 0.94 -4.49 -3.37
N ALA A 162 -0.18 -3.79 -3.19
CA ALA A 162 -0.52 -2.61 -3.98
C ALA A 162 0.43 -1.45 -3.67
N THR A 163 0.74 -1.18 -2.40
CA THR A 163 1.71 -0.15 -1.99
C THR A 163 3.11 -0.48 -2.47
N ARG A 164 3.57 -1.73 -2.31
CA ARG A 164 4.83 -2.20 -2.90
C ARG A 164 4.94 -1.87 -4.39
N ILE A 165 3.89 -2.17 -5.17
CA ILE A 165 3.89 -1.94 -6.62
C ILE A 165 3.90 -0.45 -6.93
N ALA A 166 3.09 0.34 -6.23
CA ALA A 166 3.02 1.79 -6.39
C ALA A 166 4.37 2.44 -6.09
N HIS A 167 5.02 2.11 -4.97
CA HIS A 167 6.34 2.62 -4.60
C HIS A 167 7.41 2.26 -5.65
N ARG A 168 7.46 1.01 -6.09
CA ARG A 168 8.42 0.58 -7.10
C ARG A 168 8.20 1.22 -8.46
N ASN A 169 6.95 1.41 -8.87
CA ASN A 169 6.66 2.06 -10.14
C ASN A 169 6.95 3.57 -10.07
N THR A 170 6.67 4.22 -8.94
CA THR A 170 7.10 5.60 -8.69
C THR A 170 8.62 5.72 -8.81
N GLY A 171 9.37 4.85 -8.13
CA GLY A 171 10.84 4.84 -8.16
C GLY A 171 11.42 4.70 -9.56
N LYS A 172 10.79 3.91 -10.45
CA LYS A 172 11.24 3.75 -11.84
C LYS A 172 11.15 5.02 -12.69
N LEU A 173 10.30 5.97 -12.29
CA LEU A 173 10.12 7.25 -12.98
C LEU A 173 11.00 8.36 -12.40
N ILE A 174 11.72 8.10 -11.32
CA ILE A 174 12.67 9.01 -10.72
C ILE A 174 14.02 8.82 -11.38
N GLU A 175 14.60 9.89 -11.91
CA GLU A 175 15.95 9.83 -12.48
C GLU A 175 17.04 9.99 -11.40
N ASP A 176 16.73 10.66 -10.29
CA ASP A 176 17.62 10.80 -9.13
C ASP A 176 17.82 9.47 -8.40
N GLN A 177 19.08 9.04 -8.25
CA GLN A 177 19.42 7.77 -7.60
C GLN A 177 18.92 7.70 -6.14
N ALA A 178 19.00 8.80 -5.38
CA ALA A 178 18.54 8.81 -3.99
C ALA A 178 17.03 8.55 -3.90
N GLY A 179 16.24 9.16 -4.79
CA GLY A 179 14.80 8.91 -4.86
C GLY A 179 14.46 7.48 -5.30
N GLN A 180 15.22 6.91 -6.25
CA GLN A 180 15.08 5.50 -6.62
C GLN A 180 15.35 4.58 -5.43
N ASP A 181 16.42 4.84 -4.67
CA ASP A 181 16.82 4.03 -3.52
C ASP A 181 15.81 4.13 -2.39
N VAL A 182 15.24 5.32 -2.12
CA VAL A 182 14.13 5.51 -1.16
C VAL A 182 12.95 4.63 -1.54
N MET A 183 12.46 4.74 -2.78
CA MET A 183 11.28 3.98 -3.23
C MET A 183 11.53 2.48 -3.30
N LEU A 184 12.74 2.08 -3.66
CA LEU A 184 13.14 0.67 -3.65
C LEU A 184 13.18 0.12 -2.22
N ARG A 185 13.70 0.91 -1.25
CA ARG A 185 13.82 0.49 0.15
C ARG A 185 12.45 0.30 0.79
N VAL A 186 11.58 1.30 0.68
CA VAL A 186 10.18 1.22 1.15
C VAL A 186 9.48 0.03 0.49
N GLY A 187 9.50 -0.08 -0.84
CA GLY A 187 8.87 -1.19 -1.54
C GLY A 187 9.42 -2.59 -1.20
N ASN A 188 10.62 -2.69 -0.61
CA ASN A 188 11.13 -3.97 -0.12
C ASN A 188 10.55 -4.33 1.26
N ASP A 189 10.32 -3.37 2.14
CA ASP A 189 9.63 -3.61 3.41
C ASP A 189 8.16 -4.00 3.15
N GLU A 190 7.46 -3.27 2.28
CA GLU A 190 6.10 -3.61 1.82
C GLU A 190 5.99 -5.04 1.29
N ASN A 191 7.04 -5.52 0.60
CA ASN A 191 7.05 -6.91 0.14
C ASN A 191 7.09 -7.91 1.31
N LEU A 192 7.79 -7.60 2.39
CA LEU A 192 7.87 -8.49 3.55
C LEU A 192 6.55 -8.45 4.34
N HIS A 193 5.91 -7.30 4.46
CA HIS A 193 4.58 -7.12 5.04
C HIS A 193 3.54 -7.93 4.25
N TYR A 194 3.53 -7.78 2.92
CA TYR A 194 2.70 -8.56 2.02
C TYR A 194 2.86 -10.08 2.25
N LEU A 195 4.09 -10.57 2.32
CA LEU A 195 4.36 -11.99 2.52
C LEU A 195 3.82 -12.51 3.86
N PHE A 196 3.87 -11.71 4.91
CA PHE A 196 3.30 -12.06 6.20
C PHE A 196 1.78 -12.21 6.11
N TYR A 197 1.07 -11.17 5.65
CA TYR A 197 -0.39 -11.20 5.59
C TYR A 197 -0.92 -12.22 4.59
N ARG A 198 -0.29 -12.35 3.42
CA ARG A 198 -0.66 -13.34 2.40
C ARG A 198 -0.59 -14.77 2.96
N ASP A 199 0.50 -15.12 3.64
CA ASP A 199 0.71 -16.47 4.12
C ASP A 199 -0.14 -16.75 5.36
N LEU A 200 -0.43 -15.75 6.18
CA LEU A 200 -1.39 -15.86 7.28
C LEU A 200 -2.82 -16.05 6.75
N ALA A 201 -3.22 -15.33 5.71
CA ALA A 201 -4.49 -15.52 5.02
C ALA A 201 -4.59 -16.90 4.36
N THR A 202 -3.48 -17.42 3.83
CA THR A 202 -3.42 -18.79 3.30
C THR A 202 -3.72 -19.83 4.39
N ALA A 203 -3.10 -19.69 5.56
CA ALA A 203 -3.37 -20.58 6.68
C ALA A 203 -4.82 -20.45 7.18
N ALA A 204 -5.39 -19.24 7.17
CA ALA A 204 -6.80 -19.05 7.49
C ALA A 204 -7.73 -19.76 6.49
N LEU A 205 -7.38 -19.74 5.20
CA LEU A 205 -8.12 -20.43 4.15
C LEU A 205 -8.08 -21.96 4.30
N GLU A 206 -6.98 -22.52 4.83
CA GLU A 206 -6.85 -23.93 5.14
C GLU A 206 -7.67 -24.35 6.38
N VAL A 207 -7.75 -23.48 7.39
CA VAL A 207 -8.43 -23.73 8.67
C VAL A 207 -9.94 -23.53 8.58
N ASP A 208 -10.39 -22.44 7.97
CA ASP A 208 -11.80 -22.07 7.79
C ASP A 208 -12.06 -21.57 6.36
N PRO A 209 -12.09 -22.46 5.38
CA PRO A 209 -12.16 -22.11 3.97
C PRO A 209 -13.42 -21.30 3.63
N SER A 210 -14.55 -21.58 4.27
CA SER A 210 -15.81 -20.90 3.96
C SER A 210 -15.83 -19.46 4.44
N SER A 211 -15.45 -19.20 5.70
CA SER A 211 -15.40 -17.84 6.24
C SER A 211 -14.32 -17.02 5.54
N MET A 212 -13.16 -17.62 5.26
CA MET A 212 -12.08 -16.92 4.52
C MET A 212 -12.49 -16.59 3.09
N MET A 213 -13.19 -17.49 2.38
CA MET A 213 -13.71 -17.23 1.03
C MET A 213 -14.67 -16.03 1.02
N ILE A 214 -15.55 -15.94 2.02
CA ILE A 214 -16.47 -14.80 2.20
C ILE A 214 -15.67 -13.52 2.48
N GLY A 215 -14.64 -13.59 3.34
CA GLY A 215 -13.76 -12.47 3.64
C GLY A 215 -13.02 -11.97 2.40
N ILE A 216 -12.48 -12.88 1.58
CA ILE A 216 -11.81 -12.53 0.32
C ILE A 216 -12.78 -11.84 -0.66
N GLU A 217 -14.01 -12.37 -0.81
CA GLU A 217 -15.03 -11.75 -1.69
C GLU A 217 -15.34 -10.33 -1.23
N ARG A 218 -15.53 -10.13 0.08
CA ARG A 218 -15.81 -8.80 0.65
C ARG A 218 -14.63 -7.84 0.45
N ALA A 219 -13.42 -8.30 0.73
CA ALA A 219 -12.22 -7.49 0.55
C ALA A 219 -12.04 -7.03 -0.90
N VAL A 220 -12.28 -7.92 -1.89
CA VAL A 220 -12.22 -7.55 -3.32
C VAL A 220 -13.38 -6.64 -3.72
N ARG A 221 -14.56 -6.86 -3.15
CA ARG A 221 -15.73 -6.02 -3.44
C ARG A 221 -15.58 -4.60 -2.93
N ASN A 222 -15.03 -4.45 -1.74
CA ASN A 222 -14.93 -3.20 -1.01
C ASN A 222 -13.54 -2.55 -1.12
N PHE A 223 -12.64 -3.14 -1.93
CA PHE A 223 -11.25 -2.69 -2.00
C PHE A 223 -11.17 -1.20 -2.33
N ALA A 224 -10.51 -0.48 -1.44
CA ALA A 224 -10.15 0.92 -1.62
C ALA A 224 -8.70 1.14 -1.20
N MET A 225 -7.98 1.98 -1.93
CA MET A 225 -6.64 2.40 -1.53
C MET A 225 -6.71 3.31 -0.31
N PRO A 226 -5.72 3.27 0.59
CA PRO A 226 -5.70 4.11 1.80
C PRO A 226 -5.79 5.61 1.55
N GLY A 227 -5.49 6.05 0.32
CA GLY A 227 -5.53 7.47 -0.07
C GLY A 227 -6.93 8.03 -0.36
N THR A 228 -7.99 7.22 -0.35
CA THR A 228 -9.35 7.69 -0.72
C THR A 228 -9.89 8.83 0.15
N GLY A 229 -9.35 9.02 1.36
CA GLY A 229 -9.69 10.14 2.25
C GLY A 229 -8.88 11.42 2.00
N ILE A 230 -7.92 11.41 1.09
CA ILE A 230 -7.10 12.59 0.75
C ILE A 230 -7.92 13.56 -0.09
N GLU A 231 -7.80 14.86 0.18
CA GLU A 231 -8.46 15.89 -0.61
C GLU A 231 -8.06 15.80 -2.09
N ASN A 232 -9.06 15.85 -2.98
CA ASN A 232 -8.87 15.71 -4.44
C ASN A 232 -8.25 14.39 -4.89
N PHE A 233 -8.33 13.33 -4.11
CA PHE A 233 -7.72 12.02 -4.41
C PHE A 233 -8.05 11.51 -5.82
N ASP A 234 -9.28 11.64 -6.28
CA ASP A 234 -9.68 11.17 -7.62
C ASP A 234 -8.91 11.86 -8.76
N ALA A 235 -8.57 13.13 -8.61
CA ALA A 235 -7.77 13.87 -9.58
C ALA A 235 -6.30 13.40 -9.52
N LEU A 236 -5.75 13.26 -8.31
CA LEU A 236 -4.39 12.77 -8.09
C LEU A 236 -4.22 11.34 -8.61
N ALA A 237 -5.18 10.45 -8.31
CA ALA A 237 -5.18 9.07 -8.78
C ALA A 237 -5.22 8.95 -10.32
N LYS A 238 -5.90 9.87 -11.02
CA LYS A 238 -5.87 9.91 -12.49
C LYS A 238 -4.50 10.24 -13.04
N GLU A 239 -3.76 11.17 -12.45
CA GLU A 239 -2.40 11.49 -12.87
C GLU A 239 -1.44 10.34 -12.58
N ILE A 240 -1.56 9.69 -11.41
CA ILE A 240 -0.83 8.47 -11.05
C ILE A 240 -1.10 7.34 -12.07
N ALA A 241 -2.36 7.16 -12.48
CA ALA A 241 -2.74 6.15 -13.45
C ALA A 241 -2.21 6.45 -14.87
N LYS A 242 -2.29 7.71 -15.31
CA LYS A 242 -1.73 8.15 -16.62
C LYS A 242 -0.23 7.90 -16.71
N ALA A 243 0.49 8.07 -15.60
CA ALA A 243 1.92 7.81 -15.54
C ALA A 243 2.28 6.31 -15.47
N GLY A 244 1.31 5.41 -15.41
CA GLY A 244 1.56 3.97 -15.30
C GLY A 244 2.08 3.54 -13.93
N ILE A 245 1.90 4.36 -12.90
CA ILE A 245 2.34 4.04 -11.54
C ILE A 245 1.38 3.04 -10.90
N TYR A 246 0.07 3.34 -10.94
CA TYR A 246 -0.97 2.47 -10.41
C TYR A 246 -2.33 2.75 -11.07
N ASP A 247 -2.95 1.69 -11.58
CA ASP A 247 -4.26 1.76 -12.23
C ASP A 247 -5.06 0.45 -12.07
N PHE A 248 -6.25 0.37 -12.63
CA PHE A 248 -7.08 -0.84 -12.61
C PHE A 248 -6.45 -2.04 -13.32
N LYS A 249 -5.62 -1.83 -14.33
CA LYS A 249 -4.92 -2.90 -15.04
C LYS A 249 -3.82 -3.49 -14.15
N ILE A 250 -3.02 -2.63 -13.56
CA ILE A 250 -1.98 -3.02 -12.59
C ILE A 250 -2.62 -3.75 -11.41
N HIS A 251 -3.71 -3.22 -10.85
CA HIS A 251 -4.44 -3.86 -9.76
C HIS A 251 -4.92 -5.27 -10.13
N HIS A 252 -5.53 -5.42 -11.32
CA HIS A 252 -5.99 -6.73 -11.76
C HIS A 252 -4.84 -7.69 -12.04
N GLU A 253 -3.87 -7.29 -12.87
CA GLU A 253 -2.82 -8.19 -13.39
C GLU A 253 -1.73 -8.50 -12.35
N GLN A 254 -1.41 -7.55 -11.46
CA GLN A 254 -0.29 -7.69 -10.53
C GLN A 254 -0.72 -7.97 -9.08
N ILE A 255 -2.03 -7.85 -8.76
CA ILE A 255 -2.55 -8.11 -7.42
C ILE A 255 -3.63 -9.19 -7.43
N LEU A 256 -4.78 -8.93 -8.07
CA LEU A 256 -5.90 -9.87 -7.98
C LEU A 256 -5.57 -11.23 -8.61
N VAL A 257 -5.05 -11.26 -9.81
CA VAL A 257 -4.69 -12.51 -10.49
C VAL A 257 -3.59 -13.27 -9.73
N PRO A 258 -2.45 -12.66 -9.37
CA PRO A 258 -1.40 -13.38 -8.65
C PRO A 258 -1.82 -13.88 -7.27
N VAL A 259 -2.53 -13.09 -6.50
CA VAL A 259 -2.89 -13.45 -5.11
C VAL A 259 -4.07 -14.40 -5.09
N ILE A 260 -5.18 -14.04 -5.72
CA ILE A 260 -6.45 -14.74 -5.59
C ILE A 260 -6.50 -15.98 -6.46
N LEU A 261 -6.11 -15.85 -7.74
CA LEU A 261 -6.26 -16.96 -8.68
C LEU A 261 -5.05 -17.91 -8.69
N ARG A 262 -3.82 -17.39 -8.52
CA ARG A 262 -2.61 -18.22 -8.62
C ARG A 262 -2.10 -18.71 -7.27
N HIS A 263 -2.09 -17.85 -6.25
CA HIS A 263 -1.54 -18.20 -4.93
C HIS A 263 -2.60 -18.90 -4.06
N TRP A 264 -3.73 -18.24 -3.81
CA TRP A 264 -4.82 -18.83 -3.02
C TRP A 264 -5.65 -19.84 -3.80
N LYS A 265 -5.59 -19.83 -5.13
CA LYS A 265 -6.28 -20.78 -6.02
C LYS A 265 -7.74 -20.95 -5.64
N VAL A 266 -8.45 -19.84 -5.45
CA VAL A 266 -9.81 -19.83 -4.91
C VAL A 266 -10.78 -20.72 -5.67
N ALA A 267 -10.54 -20.97 -6.96
CA ALA A 267 -11.35 -21.87 -7.79
C ALA A 267 -11.24 -23.33 -7.34
N ASP A 268 -10.11 -23.74 -6.76
CA ASP A 268 -9.80 -25.12 -6.41
C ASP A 268 -10.05 -25.44 -4.92
N VAL A 269 -10.48 -24.44 -4.13
CA VAL A 269 -10.74 -24.62 -2.69
C VAL A 269 -11.92 -25.56 -2.48
N ALA A 270 -11.69 -26.65 -1.77
CA ALA A 270 -12.70 -27.66 -1.46
C ALA A 270 -13.35 -27.45 -0.08
N GLY A 271 -14.48 -28.10 0.16
CA GLY A 271 -15.12 -28.13 1.48
C GLY A 271 -15.87 -26.85 1.87
N LEU A 272 -16.21 -26.01 0.90
CA LEU A 272 -16.96 -24.80 1.15
C LEU A 272 -18.44 -25.11 1.54
N SER A 273 -18.97 -24.27 2.43
CA SER A 273 -20.40 -24.21 2.68
C SER A 273 -21.15 -23.61 1.47
N ALA A 274 -22.48 -23.67 1.48
CA ALA A 274 -23.29 -23.06 0.43
C ALA A 274 -23.02 -21.55 0.28
N GLU A 275 -22.82 -20.84 1.40
CA GLU A 275 -22.46 -19.42 1.42
C GLU A 275 -21.05 -19.20 0.87
N GLY A 276 -20.09 -20.07 1.24
CA GLY A 276 -18.71 -20.03 0.73
C GLY A 276 -18.66 -20.25 -0.78
N GLU A 277 -19.44 -21.20 -1.32
CA GLU A 277 -19.56 -21.44 -2.77
C GLU A 277 -20.13 -20.22 -3.49
N LYS A 278 -21.18 -19.62 -2.94
CA LYS A 278 -21.77 -18.39 -3.48
C LYS A 278 -20.77 -17.23 -3.48
N ALA A 279 -19.97 -17.09 -2.42
CA ALA A 279 -18.91 -16.08 -2.33
C ALA A 279 -17.82 -16.34 -3.37
N ARG A 280 -17.38 -17.60 -3.57
CA ARG A 280 -16.41 -17.99 -4.60
C ARG A 280 -16.88 -17.61 -6.01
N GLU A 281 -18.14 -17.95 -6.35
CA GLU A 281 -18.71 -17.60 -7.64
C GLU A 281 -18.76 -16.08 -7.86
N ALA A 282 -19.17 -15.32 -6.84
CA ALA A 282 -19.23 -13.87 -6.90
C ALA A 282 -17.83 -13.26 -7.05
N LEU A 283 -16.85 -13.79 -6.32
CA LEU A 283 -15.45 -13.39 -6.37
C LEU A 283 -14.85 -13.57 -7.76
N ILE A 284 -14.97 -14.75 -8.35
CA ILE A 284 -14.43 -15.05 -9.69
C ILE A 284 -15.08 -14.13 -10.74
N LYS A 285 -16.41 -13.99 -10.71
CA LYS A 285 -17.15 -13.09 -11.62
C LYS A 285 -16.67 -11.64 -11.48
N ARG A 286 -16.34 -11.21 -10.25
CA ARG A 286 -15.86 -9.85 -9.97
C ARG A 286 -14.45 -9.64 -10.51
N VAL A 287 -13.53 -10.57 -10.24
CA VAL A 287 -12.14 -10.51 -10.76
C VAL A 287 -12.17 -10.43 -12.30
N ASP A 288 -12.97 -11.27 -12.97
CA ASP A 288 -13.15 -11.22 -14.42
C ASP A 288 -13.75 -9.90 -14.90
N LYS A 289 -14.73 -9.35 -14.17
CA LYS A 289 -15.33 -8.05 -14.51
C LYS A 289 -14.30 -6.92 -14.41
N ILE A 290 -13.48 -6.92 -13.34
CA ILE A 290 -12.41 -5.92 -13.16
C ILE A 290 -11.42 -6.01 -14.32
N GLY A 291 -11.00 -7.21 -14.72
CA GLY A 291 -10.10 -7.43 -15.86
C GLY A 291 -10.68 -6.89 -17.19
N ARG A 292 -11.97 -7.14 -17.44
CA ARG A 292 -12.63 -6.58 -18.65
C ARG A 292 -12.73 -5.06 -18.62
N VAL A 293 -12.97 -4.47 -17.44
CA VAL A 293 -12.99 -2.99 -17.29
C VAL A 293 -11.60 -2.43 -17.51
N ALA A 294 -10.60 -3.02 -16.87
CA ALA A 294 -9.19 -2.64 -17.01
C ALA A 294 -8.72 -2.67 -18.49
N GLY A 295 -9.04 -3.75 -19.21
CA GLY A 295 -8.71 -3.86 -20.64
C GLY A 295 -9.38 -2.78 -21.51
N ARG A 296 -10.66 -2.45 -21.22
CA ARG A 296 -11.35 -1.37 -21.95
C ARG A 296 -10.76 0.01 -21.67
N LEU A 297 -10.39 0.29 -20.42
CA LEU A 297 -9.78 1.56 -20.05
C LEU A 297 -8.38 1.72 -20.68
N ALA A 298 -7.59 0.65 -20.70
CA ALA A 298 -6.29 0.64 -21.37
C ALA A 298 -6.41 0.89 -22.88
N ALA A 299 -7.32 0.19 -23.57
CA ALA A 299 -7.57 0.40 -24.99
C ALA A 299 -7.99 1.83 -25.31
N LYS A 300 -8.86 2.44 -24.47
CA LYS A 300 -9.28 3.83 -24.64
C LYS A 300 -8.15 4.85 -24.43
N ALA A 301 -7.19 4.53 -23.55
CA ALA A 301 -6.03 5.40 -23.32
C ALA A 301 -5.02 5.37 -24.48
N GLU A 302 -4.99 4.28 -25.25
CA GLU A 302 -4.13 4.12 -26.43
C GLU A 302 -4.74 4.72 -27.72
N GLU A 303 -6.04 5.10 -27.74
CA GLU A 303 -6.65 5.78 -28.88
C GLU A 303 -6.05 7.18 -29.04
N PRO A 304 -5.49 7.53 -30.22
CA PRO A 304 -4.97 8.88 -30.45
C PRO A 304 -6.11 9.89 -30.27
N THR A 305 -5.88 10.89 -29.44
CA THR A 305 -6.78 12.04 -29.36
C THR A 305 -6.77 12.70 -30.74
N LEU A 306 -7.81 12.49 -31.52
CA LEU A 306 -8.00 13.22 -32.80
C LEU A 306 -8.07 14.71 -32.43
N ALA A 307 -7.00 15.43 -32.77
CA ALA A 307 -6.87 16.87 -32.58
C ALA A 307 -7.76 17.62 -33.61
#